data_c9418829897f883a93b4a9c54a13b5ae
#
_entry.id   c9418829897f883a93b4a9c54a13b5ae
#
_cell.length_a   1.000
_cell.length_b   1.000
_cell.length_c   1.000
_cell.angle_alpha   90.00
_cell.angle_beta   90.00
_cell.angle_gamma   90.00
#
_symmetry.space_group_name_H-M   'P 1'
#
loop_
_entity.id
_entity.type
_entity.pdbx_description
1 polymer ?
#
loop_
_entity_poly.entity_id
_entity_poly.type
_entity_poly.pdbx_seq_one_letter_code
_entity_poly.pdbx_strand_id
1 'polypeptide(L)'
;MAKSLVQKLYIKNEYKLLTINAPSDFSSYFSEFNLNLEIGDGLRDYDQIHWFVVNKTEFETNLNQVLNYLKPEKILWIYYPKGSSKMQTDLTRDKGWDLLLNHPTSLAFISLISFNDIWSTFGCRLPSEKDLKKASQPKERAIFDFVDPVLKTVKLPADLAEILHQNPNEFAYFNQLAFTHKKEYIEWIITAKQTATRENRLKSMLEKLQSKMKNPTSKV
;
A
#
# COMPACT_ATOMS: atom_id res chain seq x y z
N MET A 1 -14.19 -1.91 -15.40
CA MET A 1 -13.15 -1.45 -16.35
C MET A 1 -11.88 -1.09 -15.59
N ALA A 2 -10.72 -1.41 -16.12
CA ALA A 2 -9.44 -1.01 -15.53
C ALA A 2 -9.26 0.51 -15.68
N LYS A 3 -8.70 1.17 -14.65
CA LYS A 3 -8.40 2.61 -14.72
C LYS A 3 -7.32 2.90 -15.77
N SER A 4 -7.51 3.93 -16.59
CA SER A 4 -6.50 4.44 -17.52
C SER A 4 -5.27 5.00 -16.80
N LEU A 5 -4.19 5.24 -17.51
CA LEU A 5 -2.96 5.80 -16.94
C LEU A 5 -3.21 7.18 -16.31
N VAL A 6 -3.90 8.07 -17.00
CA VAL A 6 -4.24 9.41 -16.50
C VAL A 6 -5.11 9.35 -15.24
N GLN A 7 -6.05 8.41 -15.16
CA GLN A 7 -6.85 8.19 -13.96
C GLN A 7 -6.03 7.66 -12.77
N LYS A 8 -5.06 6.78 -13.04
CA LYS A 8 -4.15 6.27 -12.01
C LYS A 8 -3.22 7.36 -11.47
N LEU A 9 -2.74 8.23 -12.35
CA LEU A 9 -1.88 9.37 -12.00
C LEU A 9 -2.66 10.61 -11.53
N TYR A 10 -3.98 10.56 -11.47
CA TYR A 10 -4.85 11.69 -11.11
C TYR A 10 -4.65 12.94 -11.99
N ILE A 11 -4.25 12.75 -13.25
CA ILE A 11 -4.06 13.84 -14.21
C ILE A 11 -5.43 14.28 -14.72
N LYS A 12 -5.63 15.60 -14.78
CA LYS A 12 -6.84 16.23 -15.32
C LYS A 12 -6.49 17.08 -16.56
N ASN A 13 -7.51 17.48 -17.31
CA ASN A 13 -7.32 18.43 -18.39
C ASN A 13 -6.70 19.75 -17.87
N GLU A 14 -5.89 20.38 -18.70
CA GLU A 14 -5.19 21.64 -18.40
C GLU A 14 -4.15 21.56 -17.28
N TYR A 15 -3.79 20.35 -16.83
CA TYR A 15 -2.74 20.20 -15.84
C TYR A 15 -1.36 20.56 -16.40
N LYS A 16 -0.56 21.16 -15.54
CA LYS A 16 0.85 21.45 -15.77
C LYS A 16 1.69 20.44 -14.99
N LEU A 17 2.48 19.67 -15.70
CA LEU A 17 3.32 18.59 -15.16
C LEU A 17 4.78 19.03 -15.17
N LEU A 18 5.30 19.40 -14.00
CA LEU A 18 6.73 19.65 -13.82
C LEU A 18 7.48 18.33 -13.90
N THR A 19 8.41 18.21 -14.84
CA THR A 19 9.24 17.02 -15.00
C THR A 19 10.65 17.26 -14.49
N ILE A 20 11.23 16.23 -13.86
CA ILE A 20 12.63 16.24 -13.41
C ILE A 20 13.26 14.93 -13.91
N ASN A 21 14.27 15.02 -14.75
CA ASN A 21 14.98 13.89 -15.37
C ASN A 21 14.04 12.93 -16.14
N ALA A 22 12.94 13.45 -16.71
CA ALA A 22 12.00 12.60 -17.44
C ALA A 22 12.62 12.14 -18.77
N PRO A 23 12.31 10.89 -19.19
CA PRO A 23 12.64 10.42 -20.52
C PRO A 23 11.97 11.31 -21.60
N SER A 24 12.63 11.45 -22.76
CA SER A 24 12.15 12.31 -23.84
C SER A 24 10.78 11.91 -24.41
N ASP A 25 10.42 10.64 -24.26
CA ASP A 25 9.13 10.07 -24.68
C ASP A 25 8.02 10.20 -23.62
N PHE A 26 8.30 10.81 -22.45
CA PHE A 26 7.32 10.88 -21.36
C PHE A 26 5.99 11.52 -21.77
N SER A 27 6.02 12.59 -22.55
CA SER A 27 4.81 13.28 -23.02
C SER A 27 3.95 12.40 -23.95
N SER A 28 4.57 11.48 -24.71
CA SER A 28 3.86 10.61 -25.65
C SER A 28 2.88 9.65 -24.98
N TYR A 29 3.11 9.30 -23.71
CA TYR A 29 2.20 8.44 -22.94
C TYR A 29 0.84 9.07 -22.65
N PHE A 30 0.67 10.37 -22.89
CA PHE A 30 -0.58 11.10 -22.68
C PHE A 30 -1.27 11.55 -23.97
N SER A 31 -0.66 11.36 -25.13
CA SER A 31 -1.16 11.84 -26.42
C SER A 31 -2.51 11.24 -26.84
N GLU A 32 -2.81 10.00 -26.41
CA GLU A 32 -4.08 9.31 -26.72
C GLU A 32 -5.29 9.83 -25.90
N PHE A 33 -5.05 10.65 -24.85
CA PHE A 33 -6.09 11.00 -23.88
C PHE A 33 -6.72 12.36 -24.15
N ASN A 34 -6.66 12.93 -25.29
CA ASN A 34 -7.31 14.22 -25.64
C ASN A 34 -7.31 15.24 -24.49
N LEU A 35 -6.17 15.40 -23.82
CA LEU A 35 -5.95 16.32 -22.72
C LEU A 35 -5.04 17.47 -23.18
N ASN A 36 -5.38 18.69 -22.78
CA ASN A 36 -4.49 19.83 -22.96
C ASN A 36 -3.52 19.88 -21.76
N LEU A 37 -2.31 19.34 -21.92
CA LEU A 37 -1.30 19.27 -20.87
C LEU A 37 -0.10 20.15 -21.23
N GLU A 38 0.41 20.88 -20.24
CA GLU A 38 1.71 21.53 -20.31
C GLU A 38 2.72 20.65 -19.57
N ILE A 39 3.69 20.09 -20.27
CA ILE A 39 4.68 19.15 -19.70
C ILE A 39 6.08 19.69 -19.97
N GLY A 40 6.87 19.89 -18.91
CA GLY A 40 8.23 20.40 -19.08
C GLY A 40 9.02 20.48 -17.79
N ASP A 41 10.33 20.60 -17.95
CA ASP A 41 11.28 20.96 -16.89
C ASP A 41 11.25 22.49 -16.67
N GLY A 42 11.51 22.94 -15.48
CA GLY A 42 11.58 24.37 -15.16
C GLY A 42 10.23 25.13 -15.11
N LEU A 43 9.09 24.44 -15.12
CA LEU A 43 7.79 25.06 -14.88
C LEU A 43 7.76 25.67 -13.46
N ARG A 44 7.40 26.96 -13.38
CA ARG A 44 7.27 27.66 -12.09
C ARG A 44 5.91 27.47 -11.45
N ASP A 45 4.90 27.25 -12.27
CA ASP A 45 3.53 26.93 -11.90
C ASP A 45 3.19 25.54 -12.44
N TYR A 46 2.75 24.63 -11.59
CA TYR A 46 2.49 23.23 -11.93
C TYR A 46 1.47 22.61 -10.97
N ASP A 47 0.83 21.55 -11.43
CA ASP A 47 -0.16 20.79 -10.66
C ASP A 47 0.43 19.51 -10.06
N GLN A 48 1.39 18.92 -10.75
CA GLN A 48 2.08 17.72 -10.31
C GLN A 48 3.58 17.80 -10.64
N ILE A 49 4.36 17.04 -9.90
CA ILE A 49 5.80 16.85 -10.11
C ILE A 49 6.01 15.40 -10.51
N HIS A 50 6.73 15.17 -11.59
CA HIS A 50 7.11 13.86 -12.10
C HIS A 50 8.62 13.74 -12.11
N TRP A 51 9.17 13.06 -11.11
CA TRP A 51 10.61 12.94 -10.89
C TRP A 51 11.09 11.52 -11.21
N PHE A 52 12.04 11.40 -12.13
CA PHE A 52 12.66 10.16 -12.53
C PHE A 52 14.02 10.00 -11.87
N VAL A 53 14.24 8.85 -11.22
CA VAL A 53 15.50 8.50 -10.56
C VAL A 53 15.94 7.11 -11.01
N VAL A 54 17.22 6.96 -11.30
CA VAL A 54 17.77 5.69 -11.79
C VAL A 54 18.39 4.87 -10.66
N ASN A 55 18.96 5.52 -9.65
CA ASN A 55 19.66 4.86 -8.56
C ASN A 55 19.51 5.62 -7.23
N LYS A 56 19.92 4.96 -6.15
CA LYS A 56 19.82 5.49 -4.79
C LYS A 56 20.64 6.76 -4.59
N THR A 57 21.83 6.82 -5.14
CA THR A 57 22.72 8.00 -5.01
C THR A 57 22.08 9.24 -5.62
N GLU A 58 21.53 9.13 -6.84
CA GLU A 58 20.80 10.21 -7.49
C GLU A 58 19.60 10.65 -6.69
N PHE A 59 18.83 9.68 -6.18
CA PHE A 59 17.67 9.94 -5.33
C PHE A 59 18.07 10.70 -4.06
N GLU A 60 19.04 10.21 -3.30
CA GLU A 60 19.47 10.82 -2.03
C GLU A 60 20.07 12.22 -2.21
N THR A 61 20.83 12.42 -3.28
CA THR A 61 21.44 13.72 -3.61
C THR A 61 20.39 14.79 -3.88
N ASN A 62 19.32 14.45 -4.59
CA ASN A 62 18.35 15.42 -5.09
C ASN A 62 17.07 15.52 -4.26
N LEU A 63 16.85 14.60 -3.30
CA LEU A 63 15.59 14.52 -2.55
C LEU A 63 15.17 15.85 -1.92
N ASN A 64 16.08 16.49 -1.19
CA ASN A 64 15.76 17.75 -0.51
C ASN A 64 15.39 18.87 -1.49
N GLN A 65 16.09 18.94 -2.63
CA GLN A 65 15.78 19.91 -3.67
C GLN A 65 14.40 19.67 -4.28
N VAL A 66 14.07 18.40 -4.57
CA VAL A 66 12.77 18.04 -5.15
C VAL A 66 11.64 18.28 -4.16
N LEU A 67 11.84 17.96 -2.87
CA LEU A 67 10.84 18.22 -1.83
C LEU A 67 10.57 19.72 -1.63
N ASN A 68 11.50 20.62 -1.94
CA ASN A 68 11.26 22.08 -1.92
C ASN A 68 10.24 22.51 -2.98
N TYR A 69 10.05 21.75 -4.05
CA TYR A 69 8.99 21.99 -5.04
C TYR A 69 7.63 21.51 -4.53
N LEU A 70 7.56 20.61 -3.56
CA LEU A 70 6.30 20.02 -3.11
C LEU A 70 5.51 21.02 -2.25
N LYS A 71 4.42 21.54 -2.82
CA LYS A 71 3.50 22.47 -2.18
C LYS A 71 2.23 21.73 -1.70
N PRO A 72 1.44 22.33 -0.77
CA PRO A 72 0.14 21.79 -0.39
C PRO A 72 -0.72 21.46 -1.64
N GLU A 73 -1.45 20.35 -1.56
CA GLU A 73 -2.33 19.84 -2.63
C GLU A 73 -1.66 19.35 -3.92
N LYS A 74 -0.35 19.57 -4.09
CA LYS A 74 0.40 19.03 -5.22
C LYS A 74 0.84 17.60 -4.95
N ILE A 75 0.96 16.81 -6.02
CA ILE A 75 1.42 15.42 -5.95
C ILE A 75 2.82 15.33 -6.54
N LEU A 76 3.71 14.65 -5.84
CA LEU A 76 5.01 14.23 -6.35
C LEU A 76 4.93 12.75 -6.73
N TRP A 77 5.16 12.45 -7.99
CA TRP A 77 5.33 11.11 -8.53
C TRP A 77 6.83 10.80 -8.68
N ILE A 78 7.31 9.78 -7.97
CA ILE A 78 8.71 9.35 -8.05
C ILE A 78 8.76 8.07 -8.89
N TYR A 79 9.45 8.15 -10.03
CA TYR A 79 9.63 7.06 -10.97
C TYR A 79 10.97 6.38 -10.75
N TYR A 80 10.98 5.06 -10.75
CA TYR A 80 12.18 4.25 -10.60
C TYR A 80 12.13 3.02 -11.50
N PRO A 81 13.30 2.48 -11.92
CA PRO A 81 13.36 1.32 -12.81
C PRO A 81 12.75 0.09 -12.16
N LYS A 82 11.97 -0.67 -12.93
CA LYS A 82 11.51 -1.99 -12.50
C LYS A 82 12.66 -2.97 -12.41
N GLY A 83 12.58 -3.94 -11.51
CA GLY A 83 13.53 -5.05 -11.45
C GLY A 83 13.55 -5.91 -12.72
N SER A 84 12.45 -5.92 -13.49
CA SER A 84 12.36 -6.56 -14.81
C SER A 84 12.93 -5.73 -15.96
N SER A 85 13.20 -4.43 -15.74
CA SER A 85 13.88 -3.59 -16.72
C SER A 85 15.35 -4.00 -16.78
N LYS A 86 15.98 -3.88 -17.92
CA LYS A 86 17.41 -4.17 -18.08
C LYS A 86 18.32 -3.06 -17.48
N MET A 87 17.73 -2.07 -16.82
CA MET A 87 18.47 -0.99 -16.17
C MET A 87 19.08 -1.49 -14.86
N GLN A 88 20.37 -1.22 -14.65
CA GLN A 88 20.99 -1.47 -13.35
C GLN A 88 20.51 -0.41 -12.36
N THR A 89 19.93 -0.86 -11.25
CA THR A 89 19.44 0.00 -10.17
C THR A 89 19.54 -0.70 -8.83
N ASP A 90 19.79 0.05 -7.80
CA ASP A 90 19.71 -0.35 -6.39
C ASP A 90 18.40 0.11 -5.73
N LEU A 91 17.53 0.78 -6.50
CA LEU A 91 16.17 1.13 -6.11
C LEU A 91 15.21 0.01 -6.54
N THR A 92 14.39 -0.44 -5.60
CA THR A 92 13.30 -1.40 -5.88
C THR A 92 12.02 -0.91 -5.21
N ARG A 93 10.92 -1.62 -5.42
CA ARG A 93 9.67 -1.30 -4.70
C ARG A 93 9.85 -1.16 -3.19
N ASP A 94 10.70 -2.01 -2.61
CA ASP A 94 10.79 -2.18 -1.17
C ASP A 94 12.16 -1.74 -0.58
N LYS A 95 13.11 -1.26 -1.41
CA LYS A 95 14.47 -0.90 -0.97
C LYS A 95 14.94 0.42 -1.59
N GLY A 96 15.75 1.15 -0.83
CA GLY A 96 16.41 2.38 -1.26
C GLY A 96 15.70 3.68 -0.85
N TRP A 97 14.59 3.59 -0.10
CA TRP A 97 13.73 4.73 0.24
C TRP A 97 13.89 5.21 1.68
N ASP A 98 14.90 4.74 2.41
CA ASP A 98 15.08 5.02 3.84
C ASP A 98 15.11 6.53 4.14
N LEU A 99 15.80 7.31 3.30
CA LEU A 99 15.88 8.77 3.46
C LEU A 99 14.51 9.45 3.31
N LEU A 100 13.67 8.98 2.38
CA LEU A 100 12.31 9.50 2.18
C LEU A 100 11.38 9.10 3.33
N LEU A 101 11.44 7.83 3.74
CA LEU A 101 10.57 7.29 4.79
C LEU A 101 10.84 7.90 6.16
N ASN A 102 12.10 8.26 6.42
CA ASN A 102 12.54 8.90 7.67
C ASN A 102 12.74 10.42 7.53
N HIS A 103 12.29 11.01 6.42
CA HIS A 103 12.46 12.44 6.20
C HIS A 103 11.63 13.25 7.21
N PRO A 104 12.17 14.37 7.76
CA PRO A 104 11.44 15.23 8.70
C PRO A 104 10.11 15.76 8.15
N THR A 105 10.05 16.01 6.84
CA THR A 105 8.80 16.33 6.17
C THR A 105 7.94 15.07 6.11
N SER A 106 6.89 15.02 6.93
CA SER A 106 5.92 13.93 6.87
C SER A 106 5.26 13.90 5.49
N LEU A 107 5.22 12.73 4.85
CA LEU A 107 4.59 12.55 3.54
C LEU A 107 3.44 11.53 3.61
N ALA A 108 2.35 11.84 2.94
CA ALA A 108 1.25 10.91 2.73
C ALA A 108 1.44 10.19 1.39
N PHE A 109 1.63 8.87 1.43
CA PHE A 109 1.73 8.04 0.22
C PHE A 109 0.33 7.77 -0.36
N ILE A 110 0.21 7.86 -1.70
CA ILE A 110 -1.06 7.77 -2.40
C ILE A 110 -1.24 6.39 -3.01
N SER A 111 -0.38 6.01 -3.94
CA SER A 111 -0.48 4.74 -4.66
C SER A 111 0.84 4.38 -5.33
N LEU A 112 0.98 3.09 -5.63
CA LEU A 112 2.05 2.53 -6.45
C LEU A 112 1.46 2.11 -7.80
N ILE A 113 2.10 2.52 -8.90
CA ILE A 113 1.62 2.32 -10.27
C ILE A 113 2.73 1.69 -11.09
N SER A 114 2.40 0.65 -11.84
CA SER A 114 3.21 0.18 -12.96
C SER A 114 2.98 1.14 -14.13
N PHE A 115 3.97 1.97 -14.43
CA PHE A 115 3.83 3.00 -15.46
C PHE A 115 3.96 2.42 -16.87
N ASN A 116 5.08 1.78 -17.17
CA ASN A 116 5.32 1.07 -18.43
C ASN A 116 6.24 -0.15 -18.16
N ASP A 117 6.84 -0.74 -19.17
CA ASP A 117 7.70 -1.93 -19.01
C ASP A 117 9.01 -1.63 -18.27
N ILE A 118 9.46 -0.38 -18.28
CA ILE A 118 10.72 0.05 -17.66
C ILE A 118 10.48 0.64 -16.27
N TRP A 119 9.45 1.46 -16.10
CA TRP A 119 9.24 2.31 -14.94
C TRP A 119 8.07 1.88 -14.07
N SER A 120 8.29 1.89 -12.78
CA SER A 120 7.24 1.98 -11.75
C SER A 120 7.28 3.36 -11.11
N THR A 121 6.14 3.80 -10.57
CA THR A 121 6.08 5.07 -9.84
C THR A 121 5.21 4.95 -8.61
N PHE A 122 5.55 5.69 -7.58
CA PHE A 122 4.64 5.92 -6.46
C PHE A 122 4.44 7.41 -6.25
N GLY A 123 3.22 7.75 -5.82
CA GLY A 123 2.83 9.11 -5.53
C GLY A 123 2.89 9.43 -4.05
N CYS A 124 3.36 10.63 -3.72
CA CYS A 124 3.27 11.18 -2.37
C CYS A 124 2.89 12.67 -2.40
N ARG A 125 2.43 13.17 -1.28
CA ARG A 125 2.05 14.59 -1.08
C ARG A 125 2.24 15.00 0.37
N LEU A 126 2.17 16.28 0.64
CA LEU A 126 2.06 16.76 2.02
C LEU A 126 0.76 16.24 2.65
N PRO A 127 0.76 15.86 3.93
CA PRO A 127 -0.44 15.37 4.61
C PRO A 127 -1.53 16.45 4.65
N SER A 128 -2.74 16.07 4.34
CA SER A 128 -3.92 16.90 4.60
C SER A 128 -4.32 16.82 6.07
N GLU A 129 -5.19 17.72 6.53
CA GLU A 129 -5.77 17.64 7.88
C GLU A 129 -6.45 16.29 8.15
N LYS A 130 -7.06 15.68 7.12
CA LYS A 130 -7.66 14.35 7.23
C LYS A 130 -6.63 13.27 7.49
N ASP A 131 -5.45 13.37 6.86
CA ASP A 131 -4.36 12.42 7.08
C ASP A 131 -3.80 12.56 8.50
N LEU A 132 -3.62 13.79 8.97
CA LEU A 132 -3.14 14.07 10.32
C LEU A 132 -4.14 13.59 11.38
N LYS A 133 -5.44 13.86 11.20
CA LYS A 133 -6.50 13.31 12.07
C LYS A 133 -6.52 11.79 12.09
N LYS A 134 -6.31 11.15 10.94
CA LYS A 134 -6.25 9.69 10.85
C LYS A 134 -4.98 9.11 11.49
N ALA A 135 -3.86 9.83 11.41
CA ALA A 135 -2.59 9.42 12.03
C ALA A 135 -2.61 9.58 13.55
N SER A 136 -3.33 10.60 14.07
CA SER A 136 -3.47 10.86 15.51
C SER A 136 -4.51 9.95 16.19
N GLN A 137 -5.39 9.28 15.43
CA GLN A 137 -6.25 8.27 16.00
C GLN A 137 -5.44 6.99 16.25
N PRO A 138 -5.39 6.46 17.48
CA PRO A 138 -4.82 5.16 17.73
C PRO A 138 -5.52 4.19 16.77
N LYS A 139 -4.78 3.49 15.94
CA LYS A 139 -5.31 2.33 15.26
C LYS A 139 -5.50 1.26 16.33
N GLU A 140 -6.61 1.33 17.06
CA GLU A 140 -7.11 0.17 17.77
C GLU A 140 -7.31 -0.89 16.70
N ARG A 141 -6.37 -1.83 16.64
CA ARG A 141 -6.56 -2.99 15.77
C ARG A 141 -7.72 -3.75 16.39
N ALA A 142 -8.78 -3.96 15.63
CA ALA A 142 -9.95 -4.72 16.05
C ALA A 142 -9.60 -6.09 16.69
N ILE A 143 -8.38 -6.58 16.45
CA ILE A 143 -7.88 -7.79 17.08
C ILE A 143 -7.73 -7.64 18.61
N PHE A 144 -7.48 -6.44 19.15
CA PHE A 144 -7.31 -6.25 20.59
C PHE A 144 -8.63 -6.36 21.36
N ASP A 145 -9.79 -6.30 20.69
CA ASP A 145 -11.09 -6.64 21.27
C ASP A 145 -11.22 -8.15 21.55
N PHE A 146 -10.37 -8.94 20.90
CA PHE A 146 -10.43 -10.40 20.91
C PHE A 146 -9.16 -11.07 21.44
N VAL A 147 -8.08 -10.34 21.72
CA VAL A 147 -6.84 -10.91 22.25
C VAL A 147 -6.26 -10.02 23.34
N ASP A 148 -5.74 -10.67 24.38
CA ASP A 148 -4.88 -10.04 25.37
C ASP A 148 -3.42 -10.50 25.11
N PRO A 149 -2.54 -9.61 24.62
CA PRO A 149 -1.17 -9.99 24.32
C PRO A 149 -0.30 -10.20 25.57
N VAL A 150 -0.69 -9.63 26.73
CA VAL A 150 0.03 -9.78 28.00
C VAL A 150 -0.32 -11.12 28.64
N LEU A 151 -1.60 -11.40 28.77
CA LEU A 151 -2.11 -12.66 29.32
C LEU A 151 -2.05 -13.82 28.32
N LYS A 152 -1.75 -13.54 27.05
CA LYS A 152 -1.76 -14.50 25.93
C LYS A 152 -3.07 -15.28 25.83
N THR A 153 -4.19 -14.61 26.07
CA THR A 153 -5.54 -15.17 25.98
C THR A 153 -6.25 -14.67 24.73
N VAL A 154 -7.26 -15.44 24.29
CA VAL A 154 -8.11 -15.11 23.16
C VAL A 154 -9.58 -15.18 23.55
N LYS A 155 -10.37 -14.24 23.04
CA LYS A 155 -11.85 -14.25 23.08
C LYS A 155 -12.34 -14.51 21.67
N LEU A 156 -13.26 -15.43 21.50
CA LEU A 156 -13.77 -15.76 20.18
C LEU A 156 -14.84 -14.72 19.75
N PRO A 157 -14.82 -14.27 18.50
CA PRO A 157 -15.98 -13.62 17.88
C PRO A 157 -17.21 -14.53 17.96
N ALA A 158 -18.42 -13.97 18.09
CA ALA A 158 -19.65 -14.74 18.34
C ALA A 158 -19.92 -15.82 17.27
N ASP A 159 -19.79 -15.46 16.00
CA ASP A 159 -19.97 -16.38 14.88
C ASP A 159 -18.91 -17.49 14.83
N LEU A 160 -17.67 -17.19 15.22
CA LEU A 160 -16.61 -18.19 15.33
C LEU A 160 -16.84 -19.10 16.53
N ALA A 161 -17.29 -18.56 17.65
CA ALA A 161 -17.64 -19.36 18.83
C ALA A 161 -18.75 -20.33 18.52
N GLU A 162 -19.83 -19.88 17.86
CA GLU A 162 -20.95 -20.72 17.46
C GLU A 162 -20.51 -21.89 16.58
N ILE A 163 -19.74 -21.61 15.53
CA ILE A 163 -19.30 -22.64 14.58
C ILE A 163 -18.33 -23.65 15.24
N LEU A 164 -17.45 -23.20 16.11
CA LEU A 164 -16.55 -24.10 16.84
C LEU A 164 -17.30 -24.95 17.87
N HIS A 165 -18.34 -24.45 18.55
CA HIS A 165 -19.16 -25.25 19.45
C HIS A 165 -19.92 -26.37 18.73
N GLN A 166 -20.29 -26.14 17.46
CA GLN A 166 -20.91 -27.16 16.62
C GLN A 166 -19.93 -28.20 16.09
N ASN A 167 -18.60 -27.94 16.21
CA ASN A 167 -17.52 -28.80 15.73
C ASN A 167 -16.50 -29.09 16.86
N PRO A 168 -16.82 -29.99 17.79
CA PRO A 168 -16.02 -30.18 19.02
C PRO A 168 -14.58 -30.64 18.80
N ASN A 169 -14.31 -31.43 17.76
CA ASN A 169 -12.97 -31.90 17.45
C ASN A 169 -12.05 -30.78 16.98
N GLU A 170 -12.57 -29.93 16.10
CA GLU A 170 -11.90 -28.74 15.58
C GLU A 170 -11.68 -27.71 16.69
N PHE A 171 -12.67 -27.55 17.58
CA PHE A 171 -12.56 -26.69 18.74
C PHE A 171 -11.49 -27.18 19.73
N ALA A 172 -11.42 -28.49 20.00
CA ALA A 172 -10.38 -29.08 20.84
C ALA A 172 -9.00 -28.82 20.23
N TYR A 173 -8.84 -29.02 18.93
CA TYR A 173 -7.57 -28.72 18.25
C TYR A 173 -7.23 -27.23 18.29
N PHE A 174 -8.19 -26.35 18.01
CA PHE A 174 -7.98 -24.91 18.12
C PHE A 174 -7.48 -24.50 19.51
N ASN A 175 -8.05 -25.09 20.58
CA ASN A 175 -7.64 -24.81 21.95
C ASN A 175 -6.20 -25.28 22.27
N GLN A 176 -5.67 -26.25 21.54
CA GLN A 176 -4.28 -26.72 21.68
C GLN A 176 -3.28 -25.82 20.92
N LEU A 177 -3.74 -24.96 20.00
CA LEU A 177 -2.85 -24.08 19.26
C LEU A 177 -2.17 -23.07 20.17
N ALA A 178 -0.92 -22.71 19.84
CA ALA A 178 -0.22 -21.62 20.49
C ALA A 178 -0.99 -20.29 20.30
N PHE A 179 -0.83 -19.36 21.25
CA PHE A 179 -1.49 -18.05 21.23
C PHE A 179 -1.35 -17.32 19.88
N THR A 180 -0.17 -17.31 19.28
CA THR A 180 0.11 -16.69 17.98
C THR A 180 -0.78 -17.26 16.88
N HIS A 181 -0.94 -18.56 16.82
CA HIS A 181 -1.76 -19.23 15.81
C HIS A 181 -3.26 -18.98 16.03
N LYS A 182 -3.73 -18.98 17.29
CA LYS A 182 -5.09 -18.58 17.63
C LYS A 182 -5.38 -17.16 17.18
N LYS A 183 -4.46 -16.24 17.49
CA LYS A 183 -4.55 -14.83 17.07
C LYS A 183 -4.61 -14.68 15.55
N GLU A 184 -3.77 -15.40 14.79
CA GLU A 184 -3.75 -15.36 13.33
C GLU A 184 -5.10 -15.80 12.74
N TYR A 185 -5.72 -16.87 13.25
CA TYR A 185 -7.05 -17.30 12.82
C TYR A 185 -8.12 -16.25 13.11
N ILE A 186 -8.13 -15.71 14.33
CA ILE A 186 -9.10 -14.68 14.72
C ILE A 186 -8.91 -13.42 13.85
N GLU A 187 -7.68 -12.94 13.69
CA GLU A 187 -7.38 -11.76 12.87
C GLU A 187 -7.81 -11.96 11.41
N TRP A 188 -7.58 -13.15 10.87
CA TRP A 188 -8.03 -13.51 9.53
C TRP A 188 -9.55 -13.45 9.39
N ILE A 189 -10.31 -13.94 10.35
CA ILE A 189 -11.78 -13.87 10.34
C ILE A 189 -12.28 -12.43 10.46
N ILE A 190 -11.83 -11.66 11.47
CA ILE A 190 -12.36 -10.33 11.76
C ILE A 190 -11.98 -9.28 10.71
N THR A 191 -10.93 -9.49 9.94
CA THR A 191 -10.52 -8.60 8.85
C THR A 191 -11.36 -8.74 7.58
N ALA A 192 -12.25 -9.73 7.51
CA ALA A 192 -13.20 -9.87 6.41
C ALA A 192 -14.25 -8.75 6.49
N LYS A 193 -14.25 -7.84 5.50
CA LYS A 193 -15.18 -6.70 5.45
C LYS A 193 -16.55 -7.05 4.88
N GLN A 194 -16.62 -8.09 4.05
CA GLN A 194 -17.86 -8.54 3.40
C GLN A 194 -18.36 -9.82 4.07
N THR A 195 -19.64 -9.94 4.30
CA THR A 195 -20.28 -11.10 4.94
C THR A 195 -19.94 -12.40 4.22
N ALA A 196 -20.08 -12.45 2.90
CA ALA A 196 -19.72 -13.63 2.11
C ALA A 196 -18.26 -14.04 2.26
N THR A 197 -17.32 -13.07 2.34
CA THR A 197 -15.92 -13.36 2.60
C THR A 197 -15.72 -13.94 4.00
N ARG A 198 -16.43 -13.42 4.99
CA ARG A 198 -16.33 -13.87 6.37
C ARG A 198 -16.85 -15.29 6.52
N GLU A 199 -18.01 -15.60 5.93
CA GLU A 199 -18.58 -16.95 5.91
C GLU A 199 -17.63 -17.97 5.22
N ASN A 200 -17.07 -17.60 4.08
CA ASN A 200 -16.08 -18.45 3.40
C ASN A 200 -14.83 -18.70 4.25
N ARG A 201 -14.36 -17.68 4.98
CA ARG A 201 -13.20 -17.85 5.88
C ARG A 201 -13.53 -18.74 7.08
N LEU A 202 -14.74 -18.66 7.65
CA LEU A 202 -15.18 -19.54 8.72
C LEU A 202 -15.23 -20.99 8.24
N LYS A 203 -15.78 -21.29 7.08
CA LYS A 203 -15.78 -22.63 6.47
C LYS A 203 -14.35 -23.14 6.24
N SER A 204 -13.53 -22.32 5.59
CA SER A 204 -12.13 -22.69 5.33
C SER A 204 -11.32 -22.88 6.60
N MET A 205 -11.62 -22.15 7.68
CA MET A 205 -11.00 -22.38 8.99
C MET A 205 -11.31 -23.78 9.52
N LEU A 206 -12.56 -24.23 9.45
CA LEU A 206 -12.93 -25.59 9.89
C LEU A 206 -12.15 -26.67 9.12
N GLU A 207 -12.11 -26.57 7.78
CA GLU A 207 -11.35 -27.48 6.92
C GLU A 207 -9.88 -27.53 7.30
N LYS A 208 -9.29 -26.36 7.58
CA LYS A 208 -7.90 -26.24 8.01
C LYS A 208 -7.66 -26.86 9.40
N LEU A 209 -8.55 -26.63 10.36
CA LEU A 209 -8.45 -27.22 11.69
C LEU A 209 -8.63 -28.75 11.65
N GLN A 210 -9.54 -29.25 10.81
CA GLN A 210 -9.73 -30.67 10.54
C GLN A 210 -8.43 -31.31 9.98
N SER A 211 -7.77 -30.61 9.08
CA SER A 211 -6.47 -30.99 8.49
C SER A 211 -5.28 -30.69 9.42
N LYS A 212 -5.51 -30.34 10.70
CA LYS A 212 -4.48 -30.03 11.72
C LYS A 212 -3.52 -28.90 11.30
N MET A 213 -4.00 -27.94 10.55
CA MET A 213 -3.19 -26.78 10.15
C MET A 213 -3.11 -25.73 11.25
N LYS A 214 -1.89 -25.23 11.50
CA LYS A 214 -1.62 -24.31 12.62
C LYS A 214 -2.02 -22.86 12.33
N ASN A 215 -2.09 -22.46 11.07
CA ASN A 215 -2.38 -21.09 10.69
C ASN A 215 -3.23 -20.99 9.39
N PRO A 216 -3.91 -19.85 9.15
CA PRO A 216 -4.80 -19.68 8.00
C PRO A 216 -4.09 -19.63 6.65
N THR A 217 -2.79 -19.36 6.61
CA THR A 217 -2.00 -19.24 5.38
C THR A 217 -1.45 -20.56 4.87
N SER A 218 -1.48 -21.61 5.70
CA SER A 218 -1.10 -22.97 5.29
C SER A 218 -2.01 -23.44 4.14
N LYS A 219 -1.40 -24.06 3.14
CA LYS A 219 -2.15 -24.71 2.05
C LYS A 219 -2.57 -26.10 2.52
N VAL A 220 -3.82 -26.44 2.23
CA VAL A 220 -4.35 -27.81 2.40
C VAL A 220 -3.69 -28.72 1.40
#